data_0493bd8d1485efbf69156e7fc76308df
#
_entry.id   0493bd8d1485efbf69156e7fc76308df
#
_cell.length_a   1.000
_cell.length_b   1.000
_cell.length_c   1.000
_cell.angle_alpha   90.00
_cell.angle_beta   90.00
_cell.angle_gamma   90.00
#
_symmetry.space_group_name_H-M   'P 1'
#
loop_
_entity.id
_entity.type
_entity.pdbx_description
1 polymer ?
#
loop_
_entity_poly.entity_id
_entity_poly.type
_entity_poly.pdbx_seq_one_letter_code
_entity_poly.pdbx_strand_id
1 'polypeptide(L)'
;MAEDLVSLIEGASTPLRGINYLIDGKASEKVSWEEMFDDAIRIAISLQARNIQPGDRVGILGLTSRQAVTALEGIWLSGAVPIMLSLPQRITSLEDFLESTRSRMKLTSVSLLLVDPDLSPYYQYEPGDPETIFLNDLLVSTHAEYFRPPIDMERLSVLQFTSGSTSLPKGVRIPHAQVVNHIKSISQAAQFDPEVDVVVSWLPLYHDMGFIGLLATPMASGSELVLARPQDFLARPISWMEAISTFKGSISAGPNFSYSLAAKALAHVDNLDLSSWRVALN
;
A
#
# COMPACT_ATOMS: atom_id res chain seq x y z
N MET A 1 -20.22 18.11 3.40
CA MET A 1 -19.04 18.62 2.66
C MET A 1 -18.49 17.46 1.85
N ALA A 2 -17.89 17.71 0.68
CA ALA A 2 -17.21 16.65 -0.05
C ALA A 2 -15.98 16.21 0.75
N GLU A 3 -15.81 14.90 0.90
CA GLU A 3 -14.67 14.29 1.59
C GLU A 3 -13.84 13.56 0.54
N ASP A 4 -12.58 13.98 0.37
CA ASP A 4 -11.61 13.24 -0.43
C ASP A 4 -10.96 12.12 0.40
N LEU A 5 -10.09 11.33 -0.22
CA LEU A 5 -9.41 10.22 0.48
C LEU A 5 -8.60 10.71 1.70
N VAL A 6 -7.95 11.88 1.57
CA VAL A 6 -7.17 12.47 2.68
C VAL A 6 -8.06 12.81 3.85
N SER A 7 -9.26 13.38 3.60
CA SER A 7 -10.23 13.70 4.66
C SER A 7 -10.73 12.45 5.38
N LEU A 8 -10.93 11.32 4.64
CA LEU A 8 -11.31 10.05 5.25
C LEU A 8 -10.19 9.50 6.14
N ILE A 9 -8.94 9.50 5.65
CA ILE A 9 -7.78 9.03 6.42
C ILE A 9 -7.58 9.86 7.69
N GLU A 10 -7.62 11.20 7.58
CA GLU A 10 -7.52 12.08 8.73
C GLU A 10 -8.64 11.85 9.76
N GLY A 11 -9.87 11.70 9.28
CA GLY A 11 -11.03 11.41 10.15
C GLY A 11 -10.97 10.03 10.82
N ALA A 12 -10.24 9.08 10.23
CA ALA A 12 -10.04 7.73 10.72
C ALA A 12 -8.79 7.55 11.58
N SER A 13 -7.94 8.57 11.67
CA SER A 13 -6.72 8.57 12.50
C SER A 13 -7.08 8.35 13.96
N THR A 14 -6.52 7.30 14.57
CA THR A 14 -6.83 6.88 15.94
C THR A 14 -5.61 6.26 16.62
N PRO A 15 -5.38 6.49 17.92
CA PRO A 15 -4.32 5.80 18.66
C PRO A 15 -4.69 4.36 19.05
N LEU A 16 -5.97 3.96 18.90
CA LEU A 16 -6.47 2.67 19.38
C LEU A 16 -6.18 1.53 18.42
N ARG A 17 -6.17 1.79 17.12
CA ARG A 17 -5.99 0.82 16.04
C ARG A 17 -4.93 1.29 15.06
N GLY A 18 -4.47 0.37 14.23
CA GLY A 18 -3.41 0.67 13.28
C GLY A 18 -2.99 -0.58 12.50
N ILE A 19 -1.73 -0.63 12.14
CA ILE A 19 -1.14 -1.72 11.38
C ILE A 19 -0.23 -2.57 12.27
N ASN A 20 -0.44 -3.88 12.24
CA ASN A 20 0.52 -4.88 12.70
C ASN A 20 1.30 -5.39 11.48
N TYR A 21 2.56 -5.01 11.37
CA TYR A 21 3.44 -5.51 10.32
C TYR A 21 3.97 -6.89 10.68
N LEU A 22 3.93 -7.80 9.70
CA LEU A 22 4.50 -9.13 9.84
C LEU A 22 5.74 -9.26 8.95
N ILE A 23 6.78 -9.90 9.49
CA ILE A 23 7.97 -10.35 8.77
C ILE A 23 8.17 -11.82 9.08
N ASP A 24 8.35 -12.65 8.06
CA ASP A 24 8.46 -14.11 8.18
C ASP A 24 7.29 -14.73 8.97
N GLY A 25 6.10 -14.14 8.83
CA GLY A 25 4.88 -14.57 9.53
C GLY A 25 4.82 -14.23 11.02
N LYS A 26 5.74 -13.41 11.53
CA LYS A 26 5.78 -12.97 12.93
C LYS A 26 5.53 -11.48 13.04
N ALA A 27 4.84 -11.06 14.10
CA ALA A 27 4.69 -9.64 14.40
C ALA A 27 6.07 -8.99 14.58
N SER A 28 6.35 -7.97 13.79
CA SER A 28 7.60 -7.21 13.83
C SER A 28 7.42 -5.84 14.45
N GLU A 29 6.32 -5.17 14.14
CA GLU A 29 6.02 -3.82 14.58
C GLU A 29 4.51 -3.60 14.59
N LYS A 30 4.03 -2.82 15.58
CA LYS A 30 2.68 -2.25 15.57
C LYS A 30 2.78 -0.73 15.58
N VAL A 31 2.00 -0.06 14.72
CA VAL A 31 1.91 1.40 14.65
C VAL A 31 0.45 1.80 14.59
N SER A 32 0.05 2.82 15.36
CA SER A 32 -1.31 3.35 15.30
C SER A 32 -1.55 4.19 14.04
N TRP A 33 -2.82 4.34 13.64
CA TRP A 33 -3.17 5.23 12.53
C TRP A 33 -2.81 6.69 12.84
N GLU A 34 -2.91 7.12 14.09
CA GLU A 34 -2.50 8.45 14.52
C GLU A 34 -0.99 8.66 14.35
N GLU A 35 -0.17 7.73 14.84
CA GLU A 35 1.29 7.79 14.68
C GLU A 35 1.70 7.76 13.20
N MET A 36 1.05 6.93 12.37
CA MET A 36 1.31 6.90 10.94
C MET A 36 0.94 8.21 10.26
N PHE A 37 -0.21 8.79 10.60
CA PHE A 37 -0.66 10.06 10.06
C PHE A 37 0.31 11.19 10.39
N ASP A 38 0.81 11.24 11.63
CA ASP A 38 1.81 12.23 12.07
C ASP A 38 3.14 12.08 11.30
N ASP A 39 3.59 10.85 11.09
CA ASP A 39 4.77 10.57 10.27
C ASP A 39 4.53 10.91 8.78
N ALA A 40 3.34 10.63 8.27
CA ALA A 40 2.94 10.96 6.90
C ALA A 40 2.88 12.48 6.65
N ILE A 41 2.45 13.28 7.64
CA ILE A 41 2.54 14.75 7.58
C ILE A 41 4.00 15.18 7.41
N ARG A 42 4.94 14.60 8.15
CA ARG A 42 6.37 14.93 8.02
C ARG A 42 6.91 14.60 6.62
N ILE A 43 6.47 13.48 6.06
CA ILE A 43 6.79 13.09 4.68
C ILE A 43 6.17 14.10 3.70
N ALA A 44 4.91 14.48 3.88
CA ALA A 44 4.26 15.49 3.02
C ALA A 44 5.02 16.83 3.03
N ILE A 45 5.45 17.28 4.20
CA ILE A 45 6.31 18.48 4.35
C ILE A 45 7.62 18.30 3.56
N SER A 46 8.29 17.14 3.68
CA SER A 46 9.53 16.85 2.95
C SER A 46 9.34 16.86 1.44
N LEU A 47 8.23 16.33 0.94
CA LEU A 47 7.87 16.34 -0.48
C LEU A 47 7.57 17.77 -0.96
N GLN A 48 6.80 18.54 -0.21
CA GLN A 48 6.49 19.94 -0.52
C GLN A 48 7.75 20.81 -0.53
N ALA A 49 8.67 20.62 0.40
CA ALA A 49 9.96 21.30 0.43
C ALA A 49 10.85 21.00 -0.80
N ARG A 50 10.63 19.86 -1.46
CA ARG A 50 11.26 19.44 -2.73
C ARG A 50 10.48 19.92 -3.96
N ASN A 51 9.53 20.85 -3.79
CA ASN A 51 8.68 21.38 -4.85
C ASN A 51 7.76 20.34 -5.52
N ILE A 52 7.44 19.22 -4.87
CA ILE A 52 6.39 18.32 -5.32
C ILE A 52 5.05 19.03 -5.16
N GLN A 53 4.34 19.18 -6.27
CA GLN A 53 3.07 19.90 -6.35
C GLN A 53 1.87 18.94 -6.36
N PRO A 54 0.68 19.41 -5.98
CA PRO A 54 -0.55 18.62 -6.14
C PRO A 54 -0.73 18.13 -7.58
N GLY A 55 -0.90 16.81 -7.74
CA GLY A 55 -1.00 16.16 -9.05
C GLY A 55 0.32 15.65 -9.63
N ASP A 56 1.46 15.96 -9.04
CA ASP A 56 2.74 15.34 -9.40
C ASP A 56 2.72 13.84 -9.07
N ARG A 57 3.47 13.06 -9.83
CA ARG A 57 3.54 11.61 -9.67
C ARG A 57 4.79 11.23 -8.93
N VAL A 58 4.61 10.52 -7.82
CA VAL A 58 5.70 10.00 -7.00
C VAL A 58 5.68 8.47 -7.07
N GLY A 59 6.74 7.89 -7.62
CA GLY A 59 6.91 6.44 -7.70
C GLY A 59 7.43 5.87 -6.38
N ILE A 60 6.94 4.70 -6.00
CA ILE A 60 7.48 3.92 -4.89
C ILE A 60 7.94 2.57 -5.42
N LEU A 61 9.23 2.30 -5.33
CA LEU A 61 9.84 1.01 -5.55
C LEU A 61 10.26 0.45 -4.18
N GLY A 62 9.36 -0.26 -3.53
CA GLY A 62 9.54 -0.68 -2.14
C GLY A 62 8.85 -1.98 -1.78
N LEU A 63 9.42 -2.66 -0.80
CA LEU A 63 8.79 -3.78 -0.13
C LEU A 63 7.59 -3.29 0.71
N THR A 64 6.66 -4.21 1.01
CA THR A 64 5.59 -3.93 1.98
C THR A 64 6.22 -3.72 3.36
N SER A 65 6.26 -2.48 3.82
CA SER A 65 6.91 -2.05 5.06
C SER A 65 6.23 -0.80 5.62
N ARG A 66 6.49 -0.46 6.90
CA ARG A 66 6.03 0.80 7.49
C ARG A 66 6.46 1.99 6.63
N GLN A 67 7.73 2.04 6.24
CA GLN A 67 8.28 3.16 5.47
C GLN A 67 7.54 3.36 4.13
N ALA A 68 7.25 2.27 3.42
CA ALA A 68 6.54 2.35 2.14
C ALA A 68 5.08 2.79 2.31
N VAL A 69 4.39 2.31 3.34
CA VAL A 69 2.98 2.66 3.61
C VAL A 69 2.87 4.09 4.12
N THR A 70 3.75 4.53 5.03
CA THR A 70 3.78 5.91 5.50
C THR A 70 4.16 6.89 4.37
N ALA A 71 5.10 6.50 3.49
CA ALA A 71 5.43 7.30 2.30
C ALA A 71 4.23 7.44 1.35
N LEU A 72 3.49 6.35 1.13
CA LEU A 72 2.26 6.36 0.34
C LEU A 72 1.24 7.35 0.89
N GLU A 73 0.99 7.33 2.19
CA GLU A 73 0.09 8.25 2.88
C GLU A 73 0.59 9.70 2.78
N GLY A 74 1.88 9.95 3.00
CA GLY A 74 2.49 11.26 2.87
C GLY A 74 2.41 11.83 1.45
N ILE A 75 2.46 10.98 0.41
CA ILE A 75 2.23 11.39 -0.98
C ILE A 75 0.80 11.90 -1.15
N TRP A 76 -0.21 11.20 -0.63
CA TRP A 76 -1.60 11.68 -0.66
C TRP A 76 -1.77 13.00 0.09
N LEU A 77 -1.18 13.11 1.28
CA LEU A 77 -1.23 14.34 2.10
C LEU A 77 -0.57 15.53 1.39
N SER A 78 0.48 15.31 0.61
CA SER A 78 1.10 16.38 -0.22
C SER A 78 0.25 16.78 -1.43
N GLY A 79 -0.82 16.04 -1.75
CA GLY A 79 -1.65 16.19 -2.94
C GLY A 79 -1.07 15.53 -4.19
N ALA A 80 0.07 14.87 -4.07
CA ALA A 80 0.69 14.12 -5.16
C ALA A 80 0.00 12.76 -5.39
N VAL A 81 0.34 12.10 -6.47
CA VAL A 81 -0.25 10.84 -6.92
C VAL A 81 0.76 9.70 -6.74
N PRO A 82 0.52 8.76 -5.84
CA PRO A 82 1.40 7.62 -5.68
C PRO A 82 1.30 6.65 -6.86
N ILE A 83 2.44 6.08 -7.22
CA ILE A 83 2.56 5.01 -8.20
C ILE A 83 3.36 3.88 -7.55
N MET A 84 2.67 2.80 -7.16
CA MET A 84 3.33 1.61 -6.66
C MET A 84 3.93 0.83 -7.83
N LEU A 85 5.26 0.75 -7.88
CA LEU A 85 5.98 0.02 -8.91
C LEU A 85 6.10 -1.46 -8.54
N SER A 86 6.03 -2.34 -9.56
CA SER A 86 6.17 -3.78 -9.35
C SER A 86 7.58 -4.13 -8.89
N LEU A 87 7.70 -5.09 -8.00
CA LEU A 87 8.98 -5.62 -7.55
C LEU A 87 9.60 -6.57 -8.59
N PRO A 88 10.94 -6.76 -8.57
CA PRO A 88 11.59 -7.75 -9.41
C PRO A 88 11.05 -9.15 -9.11
N GLN A 89 10.75 -9.91 -10.15
CA GLN A 89 10.26 -11.27 -10.05
C GLN A 89 11.38 -12.26 -10.42
N ARG A 90 11.40 -13.44 -9.78
CA ARG A 90 12.42 -14.47 -10.02
C ARG A 90 12.53 -14.95 -11.49
N ILE A 91 11.48 -14.74 -12.29
CA ILE A 91 11.38 -15.22 -13.67
C ILE A 91 11.83 -14.14 -14.67
N THR A 92 11.95 -12.89 -14.21
CA THR A 92 12.30 -11.75 -15.08
C THR A 92 13.79 -11.43 -14.89
N SER A 93 14.50 -11.17 -15.98
CA SER A 93 15.89 -10.69 -15.89
C SER A 93 15.94 -9.32 -15.20
N LEU A 94 17.07 -8.98 -14.58
CA LEU A 94 17.25 -7.67 -14.00
C LEU A 94 17.13 -6.55 -15.05
N GLU A 95 17.63 -6.79 -16.25
CA GLU A 95 17.57 -5.85 -17.38
C GLU A 95 16.11 -5.57 -17.78
N ASP A 96 15.31 -6.63 -18.01
CA ASP A 96 13.88 -6.48 -18.34
C ASP A 96 13.10 -5.77 -17.24
N PHE A 97 13.41 -6.06 -15.97
CA PHE A 97 12.81 -5.38 -14.83
C PHE A 97 13.11 -3.89 -14.84
N LEU A 98 14.38 -3.50 -15.05
CA LEU A 98 14.80 -2.09 -15.09
C LEU A 98 14.19 -1.35 -16.28
N GLU A 99 14.22 -1.96 -17.46
CA GLU A 99 13.59 -1.38 -18.66
C GLU A 99 12.09 -1.16 -18.46
N SER A 100 11.39 -2.18 -17.95
CA SER A 100 9.95 -2.08 -17.64
C SER A 100 9.66 -1.00 -16.59
N THR A 101 10.48 -0.90 -15.55
CA THR A 101 10.33 0.10 -14.48
C THR A 101 10.54 1.51 -15.03
N ARG A 102 11.60 1.76 -15.78
CA ARG A 102 11.87 3.04 -16.45
C ARG A 102 10.78 3.42 -17.44
N SER A 103 10.32 2.46 -18.23
CA SER A 103 9.22 2.67 -19.18
C SER A 103 7.95 3.15 -18.48
N ARG A 104 7.59 2.54 -17.33
CA ARG A 104 6.42 2.95 -16.53
C ARG A 104 6.60 4.35 -15.95
N MET A 105 7.77 4.66 -15.38
CA MET A 105 8.07 5.98 -14.83
C MET A 105 7.98 7.07 -15.92
N LYS A 106 8.55 6.80 -17.09
CA LYS A 106 8.50 7.72 -18.23
C LYS A 106 7.06 7.93 -18.73
N LEU A 107 6.30 6.83 -18.90
CA LEU A 107 4.91 6.88 -19.37
C LEU A 107 4.02 7.71 -18.44
N THR A 108 4.29 7.66 -17.14
CA THR A 108 3.50 8.38 -16.13
C THR A 108 4.14 9.69 -15.69
N SER A 109 5.28 10.06 -16.28
CA SER A 109 6.03 11.28 -15.93
C SER A 109 6.27 11.39 -14.43
N VAL A 110 6.86 10.35 -13.83
CA VAL A 110 7.24 10.34 -12.42
C VAL A 110 8.23 11.48 -12.16
N SER A 111 7.90 12.34 -11.19
CA SER A 111 8.73 13.50 -10.80
C SER A 111 9.78 13.12 -9.75
N LEU A 112 9.45 12.17 -8.89
CA LEU A 112 10.32 11.68 -7.82
C LEU A 112 10.14 10.17 -7.66
N LEU A 113 11.24 9.44 -7.48
CA LEU A 113 11.23 8.02 -7.17
C LEU A 113 11.71 7.77 -5.74
N LEU A 114 10.89 7.08 -4.96
CA LEU A 114 11.22 6.61 -3.63
C LEU A 114 11.64 5.14 -3.72
N VAL A 115 12.82 4.82 -3.24
CA VAL A 115 13.39 3.46 -3.32
C VAL A 115 13.60 2.89 -1.92
N ASP A 116 13.18 1.65 -1.71
CA ASP A 116 13.52 0.90 -0.52
C ASP A 116 15.04 0.59 -0.55
N PRO A 117 15.80 0.89 0.53
CA PRO A 117 17.24 0.60 0.57
C PRO A 117 17.58 -0.84 0.24
N ASP A 118 16.74 -1.81 0.61
CA ASP A 118 16.93 -3.23 0.31
C ASP A 118 16.84 -3.54 -1.20
N LEU A 119 16.26 -2.64 -1.98
CA LEU A 119 16.17 -2.75 -3.43
C LEU A 119 17.29 -1.99 -4.18
N SER A 120 18.15 -1.27 -3.47
CA SER A 120 19.29 -0.56 -4.08
C SER A 120 20.21 -1.43 -4.94
N PRO A 121 20.43 -2.74 -4.66
CA PRO A 121 21.19 -3.59 -5.57
C PRO A 121 20.48 -3.87 -6.90
N TYR A 122 19.19 -3.69 -6.97
CA TYR A 122 18.35 -3.97 -8.16
C TYR A 122 17.98 -2.71 -8.95
N TYR A 123 18.19 -1.52 -8.39
CA TYR A 123 17.92 -0.26 -9.07
C TYR A 123 19.12 0.68 -8.95
N GLN A 124 19.75 0.97 -10.08
CA GLN A 124 20.84 1.96 -10.19
C GLN A 124 20.33 3.14 -11.01
N TYR A 125 20.56 4.36 -10.51
CA TYR A 125 20.21 5.58 -11.20
C TYR A 125 20.96 5.70 -12.53
N GLU A 126 20.25 6.11 -13.58
CA GLU A 126 20.81 6.42 -14.89
C GLU A 126 20.38 7.83 -15.34
N PRO A 127 21.16 8.48 -16.24
CA PRO A 127 20.79 9.76 -16.80
C PRO A 127 19.42 9.69 -17.49
N GLY A 128 18.48 10.55 -17.02
CA GLY A 128 17.10 10.57 -17.49
C GLY A 128 16.10 9.92 -16.55
N ASP A 129 16.55 9.22 -15.51
CA ASP A 129 15.69 8.79 -14.41
C ASP A 129 15.23 10.01 -13.59
N PRO A 130 14.07 9.96 -12.93
CA PRO A 130 13.62 11.00 -12.00
C PRO A 130 14.58 11.11 -10.81
N GLU A 131 14.54 12.24 -10.08
CA GLU A 131 15.20 12.33 -8.78
C GLU A 131 14.84 11.12 -7.95
N THR A 132 15.85 10.52 -7.29
CA THR A 132 15.68 9.28 -6.53
C THR A 132 16.13 9.49 -5.09
N ILE A 133 15.30 9.09 -4.14
CA ILE A 133 15.54 9.19 -2.70
C ILE A 133 15.25 7.85 -2.06
N PHE A 134 16.02 7.46 -1.04
CA PHE A 134 15.69 6.30 -0.25
C PHE A 134 14.54 6.60 0.72
N LEU A 135 13.65 5.61 0.93
CA LEU A 135 12.51 5.73 1.84
C LEU A 135 12.93 6.16 3.25
N ASN A 136 14.09 5.70 3.73
CA ASN A 136 14.60 6.06 5.05
C ASN A 136 15.04 7.54 5.16
N ASP A 137 15.29 8.20 4.03
CA ASP A 137 15.78 9.58 4.00
C ASP A 137 14.61 10.60 3.88
N LEU A 138 13.38 10.13 3.84
CA LEU A 138 12.20 11.00 3.73
C LEU A 138 11.84 11.69 5.03
N LEU A 139 12.04 11.04 6.17
CA LEU A 139 11.76 11.60 7.50
C LEU A 139 12.89 12.54 7.94
N VAL A 140 13.15 13.58 7.18
CA VAL A 140 14.09 14.63 7.57
C VAL A 140 13.36 15.60 8.49
N SER A 141 14.00 15.99 9.61
CA SER A 141 13.51 17.09 10.44
C SER A 141 13.56 18.39 9.63
N THR A 142 12.43 18.88 9.20
CA THR A 142 12.29 20.18 8.54
C THR A 142 11.50 21.11 9.45
N HIS A 143 11.86 22.39 9.45
CA HIS A 143 11.10 23.44 10.15
C HIS A 143 9.97 24.02 9.29
N ALA A 144 9.73 23.46 8.10
CA ALA A 144 8.64 23.87 7.22
C ALA A 144 7.28 23.45 7.82
N GLU A 145 6.26 24.26 7.58
CA GLU A 145 4.89 23.96 7.96
C GLU A 145 4.22 23.12 6.90
N TYR A 146 3.33 22.23 7.34
CA TYR A 146 2.49 21.45 6.44
C TYR A 146 1.45 22.33 5.75
N PHE A 147 1.45 22.32 4.44
CA PHE A 147 0.40 22.93 3.63
C PHE A 147 -0.57 21.87 3.13
N ARG A 148 -1.79 21.84 3.67
CA ARG A 148 -2.83 20.94 3.19
C ARG A 148 -3.34 21.41 1.82
N PRO A 149 -3.22 20.61 0.75
CA PRO A 149 -3.78 20.94 -0.55
C PRO A 149 -5.31 21.07 -0.49
N PRO A 150 -5.92 21.97 -1.27
CA PRO A 150 -7.37 22.05 -1.35
C PRO A 150 -8.01 20.72 -1.77
N ILE A 151 -9.20 20.43 -1.23
CA ILE A 151 -9.98 19.26 -1.62
C ILE A 151 -10.36 19.40 -3.10
N ASP A 152 -9.98 18.40 -3.89
CA ASP A 152 -10.30 18.30 -5.31
C ASP A 152 -10.64 16.83 -5.63
N MET A 153 -11.93 16.56 -5.80
CA MET A 153 -12.43 15.21 -6.04
C MET A 153 -12.05 14.65 -7.42
N GLU A 154 -11.74 15.52 -8.38
CA GLU A 154 -11.31 15.13 -9.72
C GLU A 154 -9.79 14.91 -9.83
N ARG A 155 -9.02 15.42 -8.85
CA ARG A 155 -7.59 15.14 -8.79
C ARG A 155 -7.35 13.65 -8.65
N LEU A 156 -6.32 13.16 -9.36
CA LEU A 156 -5.93 11.76 -9.24
C LEU A 156 -5.45 11.45 -7.81
N SER A 157 -5.97 10.38 -7.25
CA SER A 157 -5.50 9.81 -6.00
C SER A 157 -4.61 8.59 -6.22
N VAL A 158 -4.77 7.89 -7.34
CA VAL A 158 -4.00 6.70 -7.68
C VAL A 158 -3.75 6.63 -9.19
N LEU A 159 -2.55 6.23 -9.55
CA LEU A 159 -2.23 5.77 -10.89
C LEU A 159 -1.63 4.36 -10.78
N GLN A 160 -2.33 3.37 -11.31
CA GLN A 160 -1.95 1.97 -11.16
C GLN A 160 -1.80 1.28 -12.51
N PHE A 161 -0.78 0.45 -12.64
CA PHE A 161 -0.58 -0.34 -13.84
C PHE A 161 -1.35 -1.65 -13.76
N THR A 162 -2.07 -1.97 -14.84
CA THR A 162 -2.69 -3.29 -15.00
C THR A 162 -1.75 -4.23 -15.76
N SER A 163 -1.81 -5.51 -15.42
CA SER A 163 -1.16 -6.59 -16.16
C SER A 163 -1.88 -6.86 -17.49
N GLY A 164 -1.93 -5.84 -18.38
CA GLY A 164 -2.57 -5.98 -19.70
C GLY A 164 -1.93 -7.09 -20.52
N SER A 165 -2.75 -7.82 -21.29
CA SER A 165 -2.33 -8.83 -22.27
C SER A 165 -1.54 -8.25 -23.46
N THR A 166 -1.30 -6.95 -23.49
CA THR A 166 -0.54 -6.22 -24.53
C THR A 166 0.84 -5.85 -24.02
N SER A 167 1.82 -5.81 -24.91
CA SER A 167 3.24 -5.52 -24.64
C SER A 167 3.51 -4.16 -23.96
N LEU A 168 2.56 -3.23 -23.97
CA LEU A 168 2.71 -1.92 -23.34
C LEU A 168 1.89 -1.85 -22.04
N PRO A 169 2.50 -1.45 -20.92
CA PRO A 169 1.79 -1.27 -19.66
C PRO A 169 0.72 -0.18 -19.80
N LYS A 170 -0.50 -0.45 -19.29
CA LYS A 170 -1.60 0.52 -19.27
C LYS A 170 -1.72 1.10 -17.86
N GLY A 171 -1.60 2.41 -17.74
CA GLY A 171 -1.85 3.13 -16.49
C GLY A 171 -3.33 3.49 -16.33
N VAL A 172 -3.96 2.99 -15.28
CA VAL A 172 -5.33 3.36 -14.90
C VAL A 172 -5.28 4.57 -13.99
N ARG A 173 -6.02 5.61 -14.35
CA ARG A 173 -6.09 6.90 -13.64
C ARG A 173 -7.35 6.90 -12.77
N ILE A 174 -7.19 6.99 -11.47
CA ILE A 174 -8.29 6.90 -10.51
C ILE A 174 -8.33 8.19 -9.67
N PRO A 175 -9.35 9.06 -9.85
CA PRO A 175 -9.52 10.26 -9.04
C PRO A 175 -10.04 9.95 -7.63
N HIS A 176 -9.90 10.92 -6.72
CA HIS A 176 -10.37 10.82 -5.34
C HIS A 176 -11.85 10.42 -5.25
N ALA A 177 -12.71 10.98 -6.09
CA ALA A 177 -14.13 10.63 -6.13
C ALA A 177 -14.37 9.13 -6.32
N GLN A 178 -13.61 8.50 -7.23
CA GLN A 178 -13.76 7.07 -7.51
C GLN A 178 -13.23 6.21 -6.36
N VAL A 179 -12.07 6.53 -5.79
CA VAL A 179 -11.51 5.78 -4.65
C VAL A 179 -12.44 5.86 -3.44
N VAL A 180 -12.91 7.05 -3.09
CA VAL A 180 -13.84 7.26 -1.96
C VAL A 180 -15.13 6.47 -2.15
N ASN A 181 -15.74 6.54 -3.34
CA ASN A 181 -16.95 5.79 -3.65
C ASN A 181 -16.69 4.28 -3.61
N HIS A 182 -15.53 3.82 -4.06
CA HIS A 182 -15.17 2.41 -4.06
C HIS A 182 -14.96 1.89 -2.64
N ILE A 183 -14.24 2.63 -1.78
CA ILE A 183 -14.08 2.31 -0.35
C ILE A 183 -15.44 2.20 0.33
N LYS A 184 -16.35 3.17 0.12
CA LYS A 184 -17.71 3.13 0.67
C LYS A 184 -18.50 1.90 0.19
N SER A 185 -18.37 1.54 -1.09
CA SER A 185 -19.04 0.38 -1.67
C SER A 185 -18.48 -0.94 -1.11
N ILE A 186 -17.16 -1.07 -0.95
CA ILE A 186 -16.52 -2.22 -0.32
C ILE A 186 -17.01 -2.35 1.13
N SER A 187 -16.98 -1.25 1.89
CA SER A 187 -17.38 -1.24 3.29
C SER A 187 -18.86 -1.65 3.45
N GLN A 188 -19.73 -1.16 2.59
CA GLN A 188 -21.13 -1.55 2.60
C GLN A 188 -21.34 -3.02 2.23
N ALA A 189 -20.69 -3.50 1.16
CA ALA A 189 -20.84 -4.88 0.69
C ALA A 189 -20.30 -5.89 1.70
N ALA A 190 -19.17 -5.57 2.35
CA ALA A 190 -18.56 -6.42 3.38
C ALA A 190 -19.23 -6.26 4.76
N GLN A 191 -20.21 -5.37 4.90
CA GLN A 191 -20.76 -4.97 6.22
C GLN A 191 -19.64 -4.67 7.21
N PHE A 192 -18.72 -3.83 6.76
CA PHE A 192 -17.48 -3.54 7.44
C PHE A 192 -17.71 -2.70 8.70
N ASP A 193 -17.29 -3.22 9.85
CA ASP A 193 -17.34 -2.53 11.13
C ASP A 193 -15.91 -2.23 11.60
N PRO A 194 -15.43 -0.97 11.51
CA PRO A 194 -14.07 -0.62 11.88
C PRO A 194 -13.75 -0.87 13.36
N GLU A 195 -14.76 -0.97 14.23
CA GLU A 195 -14.58 -1.23 15.66
C GLU A 195 -14.29 -2.71 15.96
N VAL A 196 -14.72 -3.62 15.08
CA VAL A 196 -14.70 -5.06 15.29
C VAL A 196 -13.82 -5.79 14.29
N ASP A 197 -13.81 -5.31 13.03
CA ASP A 197 -13.13 -6.02 11.95
C ASP A 197 -11.61 -5.86 11.99
N VAL A 198 -10.94 -6.97 11.76
CA VAL A 198 -9.49 -7.05 11.56
C VAL A 198 -9.23 -7.52 10.14
N VAL A 199 -8.61 -6.66 9.34
CA VAL A 199 -8.21 -6.99 7.98
C VAL A 199 -6.84 -7.67 7.99
N VAL A 200 -6.72 -8.81 7.31
CA VAL A 200 -5.43 -9.51 7.15
C VAL A 200 -5.06 -9.54 5.68
N SER A 201 -3.90 -8.96 5.34
CA SER A 201 -3.41 -8.88 3.96
C SER A 201 -1.96 -9.28 3.83
N TRP A 202 -1.66 -10.05 2.79
CA TRP A 202 -0.33 -10.34 2.28
C TRP A 202 -0.20 -9.93 0.80
N LEU A 203 -1.25 -9.31 0.25
CA LEU A 203 -1.29 -8.96 -1.16
C LEU A 203 -0.32 -7.83 -1.51
N PRO A 204 0.27 -7.86 -2.72
CA PRO A 204 1.16 -6.80 -3.17
C PRO A 204 0.43 -5.46 -3.26
N LEU A 205 1.08 -4.37 -2.80
CA LEU A 205 0.53 -3.02 -2.86
C LEU A 205 0.54 -2.41 -4.27
N TYR A 206 1.23 -3.01 -5.23
CA TYR A 206 1.14 -2.63 -6.64
C TYR A 206 -0.06 -3.28 -7.37
N HIS A 207 -0.92 -4.01 -6.64
CA HIS A 207 -2.16 -4.63 -7.12
C HIS A 207 -3.38 -3.97 -6.46
N ASP A 208 -4.45 -3.74 -7.23
CA ASP A 208 -5.67 -3.04 -6.79
C ASP A 208 -6.31 -3.64 -5.53
N MET A 209 -6.46 -4.95 -5.46
CA MET A 209 -7.03 -5.64 -4.31
C MET A 209 -6.20 -5.41 -3.04
N GLY A 210 -4.87 -5.51 -3.13
CA GLY A 210 -3.96 -5.24 -2.00
C GLY A 210 -3.94 -3.76 -1.62
N PHE A 211 -3.91 -2.89 -2.62
CA PHE A 211 -3.76 -1.46 -2.41
C PHE A 211 -5.04 -0.79 -1.93
N ILE A 212 -6.12 -0.87 -2.73
CA ILE A 212 -7.37 -0.17 -2.40
C ILE A 212 -8.19 -1.00 -1.42
N GLY A 213 -8.36 -2.30 -1.70
CA GLY A 213 -9.22 -3.16 -0.88
C GLY A 213 -8.69 -3.39 0.52
N LEU A 214 -7.42 -3.77 0.65
CA LEU A 214 -6.88 -4.28 1.91
C LEU A 214 -5.83 -3.36 2.57
N LEU A 215 -5.54 -2.17 2.00
CA LEU A 215 -4.75 -1.13 2.66
C LEU A 215 -5.53 0.17 2.78
N ALA A 216 -5.96 0.80 1.67
CA ALA A 216 -6.61 2.10 1.72
C ALA A 216 -7.98 2.05 2.43
N THR A 217 -8.73 0.94 2.30
CA THR A 217 -10.02 0.78 3.00
C THR A 217 -9.85 0.74 4.52
N PRO A 218 -9.03 -0.13 5.15
CA PRO A 218 -8.82 -0.10 6.59
C PRO A 218 -8.17 1.21 7.08
N MET A 219 -7.27 1.82 6.32
CA MET A 219 -6.68 3.12 6.65
C MET A 219 -7.73 4.23 6.69
N ALA A 220 -8.61 4.30 5.69
CA ALA A 220 -9.67 5.31 5.60
C ALA A 220 -10.86 5.05 6.54
N SER A 221 -10.93 3.92 7.20
CA SER A 221 -11.96 3.57 8.18
C SER A 221 -11.45 3.44 9.61
N GLY A 222 -10.13 3.46 9.83
CA GLY A 222 -9.52 3.36 11.15
C GLY A 222 -9.61 1.97 11.78
N SER A 223 -9.76 0.90 10.97
CA SER A 223 -9.81 -0.46 11.49
C SER A 223 -8.42 -1.07 11.68
N GLU A 224 -8.35 -2.16 12.45
CA GLU A 224 -7.09 -2.91 12.61
C GLU A 224 -6.70 -3.60 11.31
N LEU A 225 -5.43 -3.46 10.92
CA LEU A 225 -4.83 -4.12 9.76
C LEU A 225 -3.65 -4.98 10.20
N VAL A 226 -3.58 -6.19 9.71
CA VAL A 226 -2.42 -7.08 9.78
C VAL A 226 -1.83 -7.18 8.38
N LEU A 227 -0.62 -6.70 8.19
CA LEU A 227 -0.01 -6.55 6.88
C LEU A 227 1.29 -7.35 6.79
N ALA A 228 1.29 -8.38 5.94
CA ALA A 228 2.43 -9.23 5.65
C ALA A 228 3.02 -8.93 4.26
N ARG A 229 4.26 -9.36 4.05
CA ARG A 229 4.91 -9.28 2.74
C ARG A 229 4.41 -10.41 1.82
N PRO A 230 4.19 -10.15 0.51
CA PRO A 230 3.82 -11.20 -0.44
C PRO A 230 4.83 -12.35 -0.49
N GLN A 231 6.12 -12.03 -0.33
CA GLN A 231 7.22 -12.99 -0.32
C GLN A 231 7.11 -14.00 0.83
N ASP A 232 6.67 -13.55 2.00
CA ASP A 232 6.51 -14.40 3.19
C ASP A 232 5.39 -15.43 2.98
N PHE A 233 4.27 -15.00 2.40
CA PHE A 233 3.20 -15.93 2.00
C PHE A 233 3.70 -16.94 0.97
N LEU A 234 4.40 -16.50 -0.07
CA LEU A 234 4.90 -17.40 -1.12
C LEU A 234 5.93 -18.41 -0.59
N ALA A 235 6.74 -18.00 0.38
CA ALA A 235 7.70 -18.89 1.05
C ALA A 235 7.00 -19.89 2.00
N ARG A 236 5.94 -19.45 2.69
CA ARG A 236 5.24 -20.22 3.70
C ARG A 236 3.73 -19.92 3.71
N PRO A 237 2.94 -20.55 2.83
CA PRO A 237 1.51 -20.22 2.66
C PRO A 237 0.65 -20.35 3.93
N ILE A 238 1.05 -21.19 4.87
CA ILE A 238 0.35 -21.35 6.15
C ILE A 238 0.39 -20.06 7.00
N SER A 239 1.38 -19.19 6.80
CA SER A 239 1.52 -17.93 7.54
C SER A 239 0.30 -17.03 7.44
N TRP A 240 -0.44 -17.09 6.33
CA TRP A 240 -1.69 -16.37 6.14
C TRP A 240 -2.78 -16.87 7.13
N MET A 241 -2.95 -18.18 7.24
CA MET A 241 -3.92 -18.78 8.16
C MET A 241 -3.53 -18.58 9.62
N GLU A 242 -2.23 -18.65 9.91
CA GLU A 242 -1.71 -18.36 11.25
C GLU A 242 -1.96 -16.90 11.63
N ALA A 243 -1.77 -15.95 10.71
CA ALA A 243 -2.08 -14.55 10.95
C ALA A 243 -3.58 -14.35 11.24
N ILE A 244 -4.48 -14.95 10.43
CA ILE A 244 -5.92 -14.90 10.68
C ILE A 244 -6.26 -15.46 12.07
N SER A 245 -5.70 -16.61 12.43
CA SER A 245 -5.95 -17.25 13.74
C SER A 245 -5.43 -16.39 14.90
N THR A 246 -4.20 -15.89 14.78
CA THR A 246 -3.51 -15.14 15.86
C THR A 246 -4.17 -13.79 16.13
N PHE A 247 -4.48 -13.05 15.08
CA PHE A 247 -5.04 -11.69 15.19
C PHE A 247 -6.56 -11.65 15.14
N LYS A 248 -7.22 -12.82 15.09
CA LYS A 248 -8.67 -12.91 14.92
C LYS A 248 -9.15 -12.18 13.67
N GLY A 249 -8.42 -12.37 12.58
CA GLY A 249 -8.73 -11.75 11.29
C GLY A 249 -10.14 -12.09 10.83
N SER A 250 -10.90 -11.06 10.45
CA SER A 250 -12.30 -11.23 10.04
C SER A 250 -12.49 -11.06 8.53
N ILE A 251 -11.61 -10.29 7.88
CA ILE A 251 -11.66 -9.98 6.44
C ILE A 251 -10.29 -10.26 5.83
N SER A 252 -10.27 -11.01 4.76
CA SER A 252 -9.07 -11.22 3.97
C SER A 252 -9.40 -11.56 2.52
N ALA A 253 -8.44 -11.37 1.63
CA ALA A 253 -8.60 -11.66 0.21
C ALA A 253 -7.35 -12.34 -0.36
N GLY A 254 -7.55 -13.05 -1.47
CA GLY A 254 -6.45 -13.64 -2.21
C GLY A 254 -6.91 -14.25 -3.54
N PRO A 255 -6.03 -14.34 -4.54
CA PRO A 255 -6.35 -15.01 -5.80
C PRO A 255 -6.54 -16.52 -5.59
N ASN A 256 -7.25 -17.18 -6.51
CA ASN A 256 -7.60 -18.61 -6.42
C ASN A 256 -6.46 -19.54 -5.99
N PHE A 257 -5.25 -19.30 -6.54
CA PHE A 257 -4.10 -20.15 -6.22
C PHE A 257 -3.70 -20.07 -4.74
N SER A 258 -3.91 -18.93 -4.09
CA SER A 258 -3.53 -18.75 -2.68
C SER A 258 -4.40 -19.58 -1.74
N TYR A 259 -5.69 -19.68 -2.03
CA TYR A 259 -6.59 -20.57 -1.29
C TYR A 259 -6.20 -22.05 -1.44
N SER A 260 -5.79 -22.44 -2.65
CA SER A 260 -5.32 -23.80 -2.91
C SER A 260 -4.02 -24.10 -2.15
N LEU A 261 -3.09 -23.15 -2.08
CA LEU A 261 -1.84 -23.31 -1.31
C LEU A 261 -2.10 -23.36 0.20
N ALA A 262 -2.96 -22.45 0.70
CA ALA A 262 -3.34 -22.41 2.10
C ALA A 262 -4.06 -23.71 2.53
N ALA A 263 -5.01 -24.20 1.74
CA ALA A 263 -5.71 -25.46 2.03
C ALA A 263 -4.76 -26.67 2.10
N LYS A 264 -3.80 -26.77 1.19
CA LYS A 264 -2.77 -27.81 1.24
C LYS A 264 -1.90 -27.70 2.49
N ALA A 265 -1.53 -26.48 2.88
CA ALA A 265 -0.71 -26.26 4.07
C ALA A 265 -1.49 -26.56 5.37
N LEU A 266 -2.78 -26.22 5.43
CA LEU A 266 -3.68 -26.51 6.56
C LEU A 266 -3.83 -28.03 6.82
N ALA A 267 -3.70 -28.88 5.80
CA ALA A 267 -3.78 -30.34 5.98
C ALA A 267 -2.67 -30.92 6.90
N HIS A 268 -1.66 -30.13 7.21
CA HIS A 268 -0.50 -30.54 8.02
C HIS A 268 -0.35 -29.74 9.33
N VAL A 269 -1.35 -28.93 9.66
CA VAL A 269 -1.31 -28.07 10.87
C VAL A 269 -2.63 -28.21 11.63
N ASP A 270 -2.52 -28.56 12.90
CA ASP A 270 -3.63 -28.62 13.84
C ASP A 270 -3.70 -27.34 14.68
N ASN A 271 -4.90 -27.06 15.23
CA ASN A 271 -5.13 -26.01 16.24
C ASN A 271 -5.11 -24.55 15.77
N LEU A 272 -5.39 -24.26 14.49
CA LEU A 272 -5.71 -22.90 14.06
C LEU A 272 -7.21 -22.62 14.22
N ASP A 273 -7.54 -21.51 14.87
CA ASP A 273 -8.91 -21.02 15.00
C ASP A 273 -9.19 -19.97 13.93
N LEU A 274 -9.94 -20.35 12.91
CA LEU A 274 -10.35 -19.48 11.79
C LEU A 274 -11.81 -19.01 11.90
N SER A 275 -12.47 -19.23 13.04
CA SER A 275 -13.88 -18.92 13.25
C SER A 275 -14.22 -17.44 13.16
N SER A 276 -13.23 -16.55 13.35
CA SER A 276 -13.38 -15.10 13.16
C SER A 276 -13.47 -14.67 11.71
N TRP A 277 -12.99 -15.50 10.76
CA TRP A 277 -12.89 -15.14 9.34
C TRP A 277 -14.26 -15.20 8.65
N ARG A 278 -14.96 -14.07 8.58
CA ARG A 278 -16.32 -13.97 8.03
C ARG A 278 -16.38 -13.56 6.56
N VAL A 279 -15.36 -12.86 6.04
CA VAL A 279 -15.29 -12.39 4.65
C VAL A 279 -14.02 -12.89 3.98
N ALA A 280 -14.18 -13.82 3.04
CA ALA A 280 -13.12 -14.35 2.19
C ALA A 280 -13.37 -13.90 0.75
N LEU A 281 -12.54 -12.98 0.25
CA LEU A 281 -12.67 -12.41 -1.10
C LEU A 281 -11.67 -13.05 -2.06
N ASN A 282 -12.13 -13.18 -3.32
CA ASN A 282 -11.33 -13.76 -4.40
C ASN A 282 -11.48 -12.93 -5.68
#